data_50204de6ebdc338700b93edba37cbcb7
#
_entry.id   50204de6ebdc338700b93edba37cbcb7
#
_cell.length_a   1.000
_cell.length_b   1.000
_cell.length_c   1.000
_cell.angle_alpha   90.00
_cell.angle_beta   90.00
_cell.angle_gamma   90.00
#
_symmetry.space_group_name_H-M   'P 1'
#
loop_
_entity.id
_entity.type
_entity.pdbx_description
1 polymer ?
#
loop_
_entity_poly.entity_id
_entity_poly.type
_entity_poly.pdbx_seq_one_letter_code
_entity_poly.pdbx_strand_id
1 'polypeptide(L)'
;MLLSIKPAVAAAFVALAATAAGAAPCGNSASGFDAWKAAFAAEAQRAGVRGPGLDALARAQYATRTIAADRNQKSFKYSLQKFMSVRGADTIVAQGRKRKARNPEFYSALERQFGVPAGILIAIHGMETAFGSFMGDSPVVSAITTLAYDCRRSAFFEPHAIGALILVDRGAITGATLGAKHGELGHTQFLPGNALTYGVDATGDGVVDFYDQTDALASTANYLRQKGWRPGQGYQQGEANFAVIKEWNAASVYQQAIAIMAARIDG
;
A
#
# COMPACT_ATOMS: atom_id res chain seq x y z
N MET A 1 73.98 -35.98 -18.78
CA MET A 1 72.57 -36.29 -18.64
C MET A 1 72.08 -35.49 -17.45
N LEU A 2 71.54 -34.28 -17.70
CA LEU A 2 71.15 -33.35 -16.70
C LEU A 2 69.57 -33.37 -16.61
N LEU A 3 69.02 -33.83 -15.50
CA LEU A 3 67.57 -33.81 -15.24
C LEU A 3 67.16 -32.40 -14.84
N SER A 4 66.22 -31.80 -15.61
CA SER A 4 65.57 -30.53 -15.33
C SER A 4 64.35 -30.79 -14.49
N ILE A 5 64.34 -30.31 -13.22
CA ILE A 5 63.18 -30.36 -12.32
C ILE A 5 62.39 -29.06 -12.54
N LYS A 6 61.13 -29.15 -13.04
CA LYS A 6 60.22 -28.03 -13.14
C LYS A 6 59.47 -27.85 -11.78
N PRO A 7 59.36 -26.64 -11.22
CA PRO A 7 58.55 -26.44 -10.03
C PRO A 7 57.05 -26.43 -10.40
N ALA A 8 56.26 -27.21 -9.67
CA ALA A 8 54.80 -27.20 -9.72
C ALA A 8 54.29 -25.97 -8.94
N VAL A 9 53.62 -25.03 -9.60
CA VAL A 9 52.90 -23.93 -8.99
C VAL A 9 51.53 -24.45 -8.55
N ALA A 10 51.32 -24.60 -7.23
CA ALA A 10 50.03 -24.91 -6.65
C ALA A 10 49.18 -23.63 -6.60
N ALA A 11 48.16 -23.53 -7.45
CA ALA A 11 47.16 -22.47 -7.37
C ALA A 11 46.18 -22.78 -6.22
N ALA A 12 46.26 -21.98 -5.18
CA ALA A 12 45.28 -22.03 -4.06
C ALA A 12 43.99 -21.37 -4.53
N PHE A 13 42.95 -22.16 -4.77
CA PHE A 13 41.59 -21.65 -4.97
C PHE A 13 41.02 -21.23 -3.60
N VAL A 14 40.92 -19.93 -3.37
CA VAL A 14 40.12 -19.39 -2.26
C VAL A 14 38.65 -19.44 -2.69
N ALA A 15 37.93 -20.45 -2.22
CA ALA A 15 36.48 -20.52 -2.37
C ALA A 15 35.86 -19.43 -1.48
N LEU A 16 35.43 -18.30 -2.06
CA LEU A 16 34.51 -17.39 -1.39
C LEU A 16 33.17 -18.12 -1.21
N ALA A 17 32.92 -18.59 -0.01
CA ALA A 17 31.59 -19.02 0.39
C ALA A 17 30.67 -17.80 0.39
N ALA A 18 29.86 -17.65 -0.68
CA ALA A 18 28.73 -16.71 -0.66
C ALA A 18 27.74 -17.23 0.41
N THR A 19 27.77 -16.64 1.59
CA THR A 19 26.72 -16.86 2.58
C THR A 19 25.43 -16.36 1.96
N ALA A 20 24.48 -17.27 1.70
CA ALA A 20 23.13 -16.88 1.38
C ALA A 20 22.64 -15.99 2.53
N ALA A 21 22.49 -14.68 2.29
CA ALA A 21 21.91 -13.79 3.25
C ALA A 21 20.46 -14.24 3.44
N GLY A 22 20.18 -14.96 4.51
CA GLY A 22 18.82 -15.32 4.91
C GLY A 22 18.00 -14.06 5.11
N ALA A 23 16.66 -14.19 5.00
CA ALA A 23 15.74 -13.09 5.29
C ALA A 23 16.06 -12.49 6.68
N ALA A 24 15.92 -11.18 6.82
CA ALA A 24 16.13 -10.51 8.10
C ALA A 24 15.18 -11.06 9.16
N PRO A 25 15.64 -11.54 10.32
CA PRO A 25 14.80 -12.20 11.30
C PRO A 25 13.78 -11.21 11.89
N CYS A 26 12.50 -11.55 11.83
CA CYS A 26 11.42 -10.78 12.44
C CYS A 26 11.55 -10.69 13.96
N GLY A 27 10.86 -9.75 14.59
CA GLY A 27 10.82 -9.59 16.05
C GLY A 27 9.48 -9.03 16.53
N ASN A 28 9.28 -9.06 17.85
CA ASN A 28 8.02 -8.65 18.48
C ASN A 28 8.18 -7.45 19.44
N SER A 29 9.33 -6.82 19.45
CA SER A 29 9.64 -5.68 20.33
C SER A 29 10.61 -4.71 19.66
N ALA A 30 10.67 -3.47 20.14
CA ALA A 30 11.55 -2.44 19.59
C ALA A 30 13.06 -2.78 19.65
N SER A 31 13.49 -3.63 20.58
CA SER A 31 14.92 -3.88 20.83
C SER A 31 15.68 -4.50 19.66
N GLY A 32 15.02 -5.27 18.80
CA GLY A 32 15.62 -5.90 17.62
C GLY A 32 15.50 -5.08 16.34
N PHE A 33 14.76 -3.97 16.35
CA PHE A 33 14.38 -3.26 15.14
C PHE A 33 15.58 -2.67 14.39
N ASP A 34 16.55 -2.10 15.09
CA ASP A 34 17.75 -1.53 14.45
C ASP A 34 18.64 -2.62 13.81
N ALA A 35 18.80 -3.76 14.48
CA ALA A 35 19.52 -4.89 13.90
C ALA A 35 18.79 -5.45 12.67
N TRP A 36 17.45 -5.52 12.72
CA TRP A 36 16.64 -5.93 11.58
C TRP A 36 16.78 -4.95 10.41
N LYS A 37 16.70 -3.63 10.63
CA LYS A 37 16.90 -2.62 9.57
C LYS A 37 18.25 -2.81 8.85
N ALA A 38 19.32 -3.04 9.61
CA ALA A 38 20.65 -3.28 9.04
C ALA A 38 20.70 -4.53 8.16
N ALA A 39 20.04 -5.63 8.57
CA ALA A 39 19.94 -6.86 7.78
C ALA A 39 19.01 -6.68 6.56
N PHE A 40 17.85 -6.04 6.75
CA PHE A 40 16.84 -5.78 5.71
C PHE A 40 17.36 -4.85 4.61
N ALA A 41 18.31 -3.95 4.92
CA ALA A 41 18.93 -3.07 3.94
C ALA A 41 19.56 -3.84 2.76
N ALA A 42 20.19 -4.99 3.00
CA ALA A 42 20.77 -5.81 1.96
C ALA A 42 19.69 -6.44 1.05
N GLU A 43 18.53 -6.79 1.62
CA GLU A 43 17.38 -7.29 0.87
C GLU A 43 16.74 -6.17 0.05
N ALA A 44 16.53 -5.01 0.64
CA ALA A 44 16.02 -3.82 -0.02
C ALA A 44 16.92 -3.41 -1.22
N GLN A 45 18.25 -3.45 -1.06
CA GLN A 45 19.19 -3.19 -2.15
C GLN A 45 19.05 -4.19 -3.30
N ARG A 46 18.92 -5.48 -3.00
CA ARG A 46 18.67 -6.52 -4.02
C ARG A 46 17.35 -6.30 -4.76
N ALA A 47 16.34 -5.79 -4.08
CA ALA A 47 15.06 -5.41 -4.66
C ALA A 47 15.09 -4.07 -5.43
N GLY A 48 16.24 -3.39 -5.48
CA GLY A 48 16.43 -2.18 -6.28
C GLY A 48 16.36 -0.87 -5.52
N VAL A 49 16.23 -0.88 -4.18
CA VAL A 49 16.27 0.34 -3.35
C VAL A 49 17.64 0.99 -3.43
N ARG A 50 17.67 2.31 -3.53
CA ARG A 50 18.87 3.14 -3.68
C ARG A 50 19.16 3.98 -2.43
N GLY A 51 20.07 4.96 -2.54
CA GLY A 51 20.53 5.78 -1.43
C GLY A 51 19.44 6.48 -0.62
N PRO A 52 18.54 7.27 -1.24
CA PRO A 52 17.47 7.94 -0.50
C PRO A 52 16.55 7.00 0.28
N GLY A 53 16.17 5.86 -0.33
CA GLY A 53 15.37 4.83 0.32
C GLY A 53 16.10 4.15 1.45
N LEU A 54 17.38 3.79 1.27
CA LEU A 54 18.20 3.22 2.34
C LEU A 54 18.41 4.18 3.50
N ASP A 55 18.59 5.46 3.20
CA ASP A 55 18.68 6.52 4.22
C ASP A 55 17.37 6.68 4.99
N ALA A 56 16.24 6.56 4.31
CA ALA A 56 14.92 6.57 4.96
C ALA A 56 14.72 5.34 5.85
N LEU A 57 15.15 4.15 5.41
CA LEU A 57 15.16 2.93 6.22
C LEU A 57 16.02 3.10 7.47
N ALA A 58 17.25 3.59 7.32
CA ALA A 58 18.16 3.78 8.44
C ALA A 58 17.58 4.71 9.52
N ARG A 59 16.87 5.77 9.10
CA ARG A 59 16.21 6.76 9.99
C ARG A 59 14.85 6.31 10.53
N ALA A 60 14.26 5.23 10.00
CA ALA A 60 12.98 4.74 10.45
C ALA A 60 12.98 4.37 11.94
N GLN A 61 11.91 4.73 12.64
CA GLN A 61 11.73 4.47 14.06
C GLN A 61 10.70 3.36 14.28
N TYR A 62 10.88 2.55 15.32
CA TYR A 62 9.88 1.55 15.69
C TYR A 62 8.57 2.22 16.10
N ALA A 63 7.51 1.99 15.34
CA ALA A 63 6.22 2.68 15.48
C ALA A 63 5.28 1.93 16.44
N THR A 64 5.37 2.19 17.74
CA THR A 64 4.52 1.55 18.77
C THR A 64 3.03 1.79 18.54
N ARG A 65 2.63 2.99 18.04
CA ARG A 65 1.24 3.32 17.68
C ARG A 65 0.71 2.44 16.54
N THR A 66 1.57 2.08 15.59
CA THR A 66 1.28 1.16 14.49
C THR A 66 0.98 -0.23 15.04
N ILE A 67 1.83 -0.77 15.89
CA ILE A 67 1.61 -2.08 16.51
C ILE A 67 0.32 -2.10 17.33
N ALA A 68 0.05 -1.05 18.12
CA ALA A 68 -1.20 -0.94 18.88
C ALA A 68 -2.43 -0.92 17.97
N ALA A 69 -2.39 -0.19 16.85
CA ALA A 69 -3.48 -0.14 15.89
C ALA A 69 -3.68 -1.49 15.19
N ASP A 70 -2.59 -2.15 14.76
CA ASP A 70 -2.62 -3.44 14.09
C ASP A 70 -3.24 -4.57 14.94
N ARG A 71 -3.07 -4.50 16.26
CA ARG A 71 -3.62 -5.48 17.20
C ARG A 71 -5.03 -5.17 17.70
N ASN A 72 -5.55 -3.95 17.47
CA ASN A 72 -6.83 -3.47 18.04
C ASN A 72 -7.91 -3.17 16.97
N GLN A 73 -7.96 -3.89 15.86
CA GLN A 73 -8.98 -3.68 14.80
C GLN A 73 -10.35 -4.25 15.21
N LYS A 74 -11.13 -3.48 15.98
CA LYS A 74 -12.46 -3.91 16.49
C LYS A 74 -13.62 -3.62 15.55
N SER A 75 -13.50 -2.63 14.65
CA SER A 75 -14.61 -2.13 13.82
C SER A 75 -15.17 -3.16 12.83
N PHE A 76 -14.36 -4.08 12.35
CA PHE A 76 -14.79 -5.14 11.43
C PHE A 76 -15.64 -6.25 12.08
N LYS A 77 -15.83 -6.20 13.40
CA LYS A 77 -16.74 -7.09 14.14
C LYS A 77 -18.16 -6.53 14.31
N TYR A 78 -18.41 -5.31 13.83
CA TYR A 78 -19.73 -4.70 13.91
C TYR A 78 -20.71 -5.32 12.91
N SER A 79 -22.03 -5.26 13.22
CA SER A 79 -23.06 -5.48 12.21
C SER A 79 -22.94 -4.42 11.10
N LEU A 80 -23.43 -4.72 9.90
CA LEU A 80 -23.39 -3.78 8.76
C LEU A 80 -24.02 -2.43 9.11
N GLN A 81 -25.19 -2.44 9.75
CA GLN A 81 -25.87 -1.21 10.17
C GLN A 81 -25.00 -0.38 11.13
N LYS A 82 -24.42 -1.02 12.15
CA LYS A 82 -23.52 -0.35 13.10
C LYS A 82 -22.27 0.18 12.42
N PHE A 83 -21.68 -0.62 11.53
CA PHE A 83 -20.49 -0.22 10.77
C PHE A 83 -20.76 1.03 9.92
N MET A 84 -21.84 1.02 9.12
CA MET A 84 -22.24 2.15 8.27
C MET A 84 -22.54 3.40 9.11
N SER A 85 -23.25 3.26 10.23
CA SER A 85 -23.54 4.37 11.15
C SER A 85 -22.25 4.99 11.72
N VAL A 86 -21.33 4.16 12.27
CA VAL A 86 -20.07 4.64 12.86
C VAL A 86 -19.16 5.28 11.81
N ARG A 87 -19.20 4.79 10.57
CA ARG A 87 -18.42 5.35 9.44
C ARG A 87 -19.08 6.58 8.82
N GLY A 88 -20.27 6.98 9.24
CA GLY A 88 -20.96 8.15 8.69
C GLY A 88 -21.42 7.94 7.24
N ALA A 89 -21.91 6.75 6.90
CA ALA A 89 -22.26 6.37 5.53
C ALA A 89 -23.22 7.36 4.85
N ASP A 90 -24.23 7.89 5.57
CA ASP A 90 -25.16 8.88 5.01
C ASP A 90 -24.48 10.20 4.64
N THR A 91 -23.52 10.64 5.46
CA THR A 91 -22.70 11.83 5.18
C THR A 91 -21.80 11.58 3.96
N ILE A 92 -21.17 10.40 3.87
CA ILE A 92 -20.34 10.01 2.72
C ILE A 92 -21.17 10.02 1.45
N VAL A 93 -22.36 9.42 1.45
CA VAL A 93 -23.28 9.40 0.29
C VAL A 93 -23.69 10.81 -0.11
N ALA A 94 -24.12 11.64 0.85
CA ALA A 94 -24.55 13.02 0.56
C ALA A 94 -23.42 13.87 -0.02
N GLN A 95 -22.21 13.79 0.55
CA GLN A 95 -21.04 14.47 0.04
C GLN A 95 -20.57 13.89 -1.31
N GLY A 96 -20.64 12.56 -1.47
CA GLY A 96 -20.28 11.86 -2.69
C GLY A 96 -21.13 12.30 -3.88
N ARG A 97 -22.45 12.37 -3.72
CA ARG A 97 -23.37 12.90 -4.75
C ARG A 97 -23.01 14.32 -5.17
N LYS A 98 -22.71 15.19 -4.20
CA LYS A 98 -22.27 16.57 -4.48
C LYS A 98 -20.96 16.62 -5.27
N ARG A 99 -19.98 15.78 -4.92
CA ARG A 99 -18.70 15.70 -5.63
C ARG A 99 -18.87 15.19 -7.06
N LYS A 100 -19.66 14.12 -7.24
CA LYS A 100 -20.01 13.58 -8.57
C LYS A 100 -20.66 14.66 -9.44
N ALA A 101 -21.64 15.38 -8.90
CA ALA A 101 -22.35 16.44 -9.62
C ALA A 101 -21.47 17.66 -9.94
N ARG A 102 -20.46 17.97 -9.12
CA ARG A 102 -19.52 19.10 -9.36
C ARG A 102 -18.46 18.79 -10.42
N ASN A 103 -18.05 17.53 -10.54
CA ASN A 103 -16.98 17.10 -11.45
C ASN A 103 -17.42 15.91 -12.31
N PRO A 104 -18.53 16.01 -13.05
CA PRO A 104 -19.08 14.86 -13.78
C PRO A 104 -18.13 14.35 -14.86
N GLU A 105 -17.41 15.24 -15.54
CA GLU A 105 -16.46 14.87 -16.59
C GLU A 105 -15.28 14.06 -16.06
N PHE A 106 -14.73 14.45 -14.90
CA PHE A 106 -13.65 13.72 -14.24
C PHE A 106 -14.06 12.29 -13.91
N TYR A 107 -15.18 12.10 -13.22
CA TYR A 107 -15.65 10.77 -12.86
C TYR A 107 -16.05 9.93 -14.07
N SER A 108 -16.66 10.54 -15.09
CA SER A 108 -16.98 9.86 -16.35
C SER A 108 -15.72 9.45 -17.12
N ALA A 109 -14.64 10.24 -17.05
CA ALA A 109 -13.37 9.90 -17.68
C ALA A 109 -12.74 8.65 -17.00
N LEU A 110 -12.72 8.61 -15.66
CA LEU A 110 -12.25 7.45 -14.91
C LEU A 110 -13.08 6.19 -15.23
N GLU A 111 -14.41 6.32 -15.27
CA GLU A 111 -15.29 5.20 -15.60
C GLU A 111 -15.07 4.70 -17.03
N ARG A 112 -14.94 5.59 -18.02
CA ARG A 112 -14.61 5.19 -19.40
C ARG A 112 -13.27 4.50 -19.51
N GLN A 113 -12.26 4.97 -18.79
CA GLN A 113 -10.89 4.44 -18.86
C GLN A 113 -10.74 3.09 -18.15
N PHE A 114 -11.31 2.94 -16.97
CA PHE A 114 -11.09 1.78 -16.10
C PHE A 114 -12.33 0.87 -15.98
N GLY A 115 -13.51 1.33 -16.37
CA GLY A 115 -14.76 0.61 -16.26
C GLY A 115 -15.30 0.50 -14.84
N VAL A 116 -14.78 1.29 -13.89
CA VAL A 116 -15.19 1.30 -12.49
C VAL A 116 -16.15 2.48 -12.27
N PRO A 117 -17.40 2.24 -11.81
CA PRO A 117 -18.37 3.30 -11.58
C PRO A 117 -17.90 4.36 -10.59
N ALA A 118 -18.31 5.60 -10.82
CA ALA A 118 -17.96 6.73 -9.97
C ALA A 118 -18.31 6.50 -8.49
N GLY A 119 -19.47 5.89 -8.22
CA GLY A 119 -19.91 5.61 -6.86
C GLY A 119 -18.98 4.72 -6.06
N ILE A 120 -18.32 3.74 -6.69
CA ILE A 120 -17.32 2.87 -6.04
C ILE A 120 -16.11 3.68 -5.61
N LEU A 121 -15.54 4.50 -6.50
CA LEU A 121 -14.36 5.31 -6.21
C LEU A 121 -14.65 6.35 -5.13
N ILE A 122 -15.81 6.99 -5.21
CA ILE A 122 -16.26 7.99 -4.23
C ILE A 122 -16.54 7.35 -2.88
N ALA A 123 -17.16 6.17 -2.83
CA ALA A 123 -17.42 5.46 -1.58
C ALA A 123 -16.11 5.04 -0.88
N ILE A 124 -15.14 4.52 -1.62
CA ILE A 124 -13.79 4.20 -1.11
C ILE A 124 -13.14 5.48 -0.57
N HIS A 125 -13.07 6.55 -1.35
CA HIS A 125 -12.46 7.82 -0.95
C HIS A 125 -13.08 8.40 0.33
N GLY A 126 -14.42 8.37 0.42
CA GLY A 126 -15.13 8.81 1.61
C GLY A 126 -14.84 7.95 2.84
N MET A 127 -14.77 6.64 2.63
CA MET A 127 -14.55 5.64 3.68
C MET A 127 -13.15 5.68 4.26
N GLU A 128 -12.14 5.90 3.41
CA GLU A 128 -10.73 5.87 3.81
C GLU A 128 -10.29 7.16 4.51
N THR A 129 -10.63 8.31 3.95
CA THR A 129 -10.06 9.58 4.40
C THR A 129 -11.07 10.71 4.59
N ALA A 130 -12.40 10.41 4.55
CA ALA A 130 -13.43 11.44 4.49
C ALA A 130 -13.11 12.49 3.39
N PHE A 131 -12.79 11.98 2.20
CA PHE A 131 -12.44 12.79 1.03
C PHE A 131 -11.17 13.64 1.19
N GLY A 132 -10.14 13.07 1.78
CA GLY A 132 -8.86 13.73 2.03
C GLY A 132 -8.81 14.62 3.26
N SER A 133 -9.89 14.67 4.06
CA SER A 133 -9.93 15.48 5.29
C SER A 133 -8.94 15.01 6.35
N PHE A 134 -8.59 13.72 6.34
CA PHE A 134 -7.57 13.14 7.21
C PHE A 134 -6.89 11.96 6.50
N MET A 135 -5.66 12.14 6.08
CA MET A 135 -4.86 11.13 5.38
C MET A 135 -3.84 10.43 6.29
N GLY A 136 -3.92 10.66 7.60
CA GLY A 136 -3.05 10.05 8.60
C GLY A 136 -2.03 11.01 9.21
N ASP A 137 -1.41 10.53 10.31
CA ASP A 137 -0.46 11.29 11.14
C ASP A 137 0.76 10.46 11.54
N SER A 138 1.00 9.36 10.84
CA SER A 138 2.09 8.43 11.17
C SER A 138 3.14 8.45 10.04
N PRO A 139 4.45 8.53 10.36
CA PRO A 139 5.49 8.44 9.34
C PRO A 139 5.40 7.10 8.59
N VAL A 140 5.14 7.17 7.28
CA VAL A 140 4.87 6.01 6.42
C VAL A 140 5.98 4.97 6.50
N VAL A 141 7.23 5.40 6.29
CA VAL A 141 8.38 4.49 6.29
C VAL A 141 8.54 3.79 7.64
N SER A 142 8.42 4.53 8.75
CA SER A 142 8.50 3.94 10.09
C SER A 142 7.37 2.96 10.38
N ALA A 143 6.14 3.30 9.97
CA ALA A 143 4.97 2.44 10.17
C ALA A 143 5.10 1.13 9.39
N ILE A 144 5.37 1.21 8.09
CA ILE A 144 5.41 0.01 7.22
C ILE A 144 6.61 -0.89 7.52
N THR A 145 7.78 -0.33 7.83
CA THR A 145 8.97 -1.11 8.21
C THR A 145 8.79 -1.77 9.57
N THR A 146 8.10 -1.12 10.51
CA THR A 146 7.73 -1.75 11.79
C THR A 146 6.82 -2.96 11.57
N LEU A 147 5.86 -2.90 10.66
CA LEU A 147 4.99 -4.05 10.33
C LEU A 147 5.73 -5.14 9.57
N ALA A 148 6.67 -4.79 8.70
CA ALA A 148 7.55 -5.75 8.03
C ALA A 148 8.48 -6.46 9.02
N TYR A 149 8.89 -5.79 10.09
CA TYR A 149 9.65 -6.38 11.18
C TYR A 149 8.79 -7.25 12.11
N ASP A 150 7.53 -6.88 12.38
CA ASP A 150 6.66 -7.62 13.31
C ASP A 150 6.34 -9.04 12.81
N CYS A 151 6.71 -10.08 13.59
CA CYS A 151 6.57 -11.49 13.19
C CYS A 151 5.14 -11.91 12.85
N ARG A 152 4.13 -11.15 13.27
CA ARG A 152 2.72 -11.52 13.04
C ARG A 152 2.36 -11.56 11.55
N ARG A 153 2.88 -10.62 10.75
CA ARG A 153 2.58 -10.51 9.31
C ARG A 153 3.77 -10.02 8.49
N SER A 154 4.99 -10.32 8.91
CA SER A 154 6.24 -9.87 8.27
C SER A 154 6.21 -10.11 6.76
N ALA A 155 6.00 -11.34 6.32
CA ALA A 155 5.97 -11.70 4.91
C ALA A 155 4.94 -10.93 4.06
N PHE A 156 3.83 -10.48 4.68
CA PHE A 156 2.85 -9.64 3.99
C PHE A 156 3.36 -8.20 3.82
N PHE A 157 4.04 -7.66 4.84
CA PHE A 157 4.44 -6.27 4.84
C PHE A 157 5.83 -6.00 4.22
N GLU A 158 6.71 -6.99 4.12
CA GLU A 158 8.04 -6.83 3.49
C GLU A 158 7.98 -6.25 2.07
N PRO A 159 7.14 -6.74 1.14
CA PRO A 159 7.00 -6.12 -0.18
C PRO A 159 6.51 -4.67 -0.13
N HIS A 160 5.68 -4.33 0.86
CA HIS A 160 5.20 -2.97 1.04
C HIS A 160 6.28 -2.05 1.64
N ALA A 161 7.13 -2.57 2.55
CA ALA A 161 8.29 -1.84 3.05
C ALA A 161 9.27 -1.51 1.92
N ILE A 162 9.61 -2.50 1.09
CA ILE A 162 10.43 -2.30 -0.12
C ILE A 162 9.77 -1.27 -1.05
N GLY A 163 8.45 -1.39 -1.28
CA GLY A 163 7.69 -0.44 -2.08
C GLY A 163 7.79 1.00 -1.57
N ALA A 164 7.66 1.21 -0.27
CA ALA A 164 7.82 2.54 0.34
C ALA A 164 9.21 3.12 0.11
N LEU A 165 10.26 2.31 0.26
CA LEU A 165 11.64 2.75 0.04
C LEU A 165 11.91 3.09 -1.44
N ILE A 166 11.35 2.34 -2.38
CA ILE A 166 11.43 2.64 -3.82
C ILE A 166 10.66 3.93 -4.16
N LEU A 167 9.50 4.17 -3.52
CA LEU A 167 8.75 5.43 -3.70
C LEU A 167 9.56 6.63 -3.18
N VAL A 168 10.33 6.46 -2.11
CA VAL A 168 11.29 7.49 -1.64
C VAL A 168 12.38 7.74 -2.69
N ASP A 169 12.97 6.68 -3.25
CA ASP A 169 13.99 6.81 -4.30
C ASP A 169 13.48 7.54 -5.55
N ARG A 170 12.21 7.36 -5.88
CA ARG A 170 11.55 8.03 -7.01
C ARG A 170 11.09 9.46 -6.70
N GLY A 171 11.20 9.91 -5.46
CA GLY A 171 10.72 11.23 -5.03
C GLY A 171 9.20 11.36 -4.92
N ALA A 172 8.44 10.26 -5.08
CA ALA A 172 6.99 10.25 -4.91
C ALA A 172 6.57 10.47 -3.45
N ILE A 173 7.40 10.05 -2.51
CA ILE A 173 7.28 10.34 -1.07
C ILE A 173 8.66 10.66 -0.50
N THR A 174 8.70 11.12 0.74
CA THR A 174 9.94 11.34 1.51
C THR A 174 9.97 10.43 2.74
N GLY A 175 11.12 10.29 3.39
CA GLY A 175 11.21 9.60 4.68
C GLY A 175 10.36 10.21 5.79
N ALA A 176 9.91 11.47 5.63
CA ALA A 176 9.06 12.19 6.58
C ALA A 176 7.57 12.21 6.18
N THR A 177 7.20 11.65 5.03
CA THR A 177 5.81 11.63 4.56
C THR A 177 4.91 10.95 5.58
N LEU A 178 3.78 11.59 5.89
CA LEU A 178 2.78 11.09 6.83
C LEU A 178 1.68 10.35 6.09
N GLY A 179 1.20 9.26 6.67
CA GLY A 179 0.09 8.45 6.18
C GLY A 179 -0.68 7.81 7.33
N ALA A 180 -1.45 6.77 7.04
CA ALA A 180 -2.17 6.07 8.09
C ALA A 180 -1.26 5.26 9.02
N LYS A 181 -1.85 4.71 10.07
CA LYS A 181 -1.11 3.99 11.12
C LYS A 181 -0.42 2.72 10.67
N HIS A 182 -0.82 2.13 9.54
CA HIS A 182 -0.16 0.97 8.97
C HIS A 182 0.76 1.34 7.78
N GLY A 183 0.98 2.64 7.51
CA GLY A 183 1.82 3.14 6.44
C GLY A 183 1.12 3.25 5.09
N GLU A 184 -0.21 3.29 5.08
CA GLU A 184 -0.99 3.56 3.87
C GLU A 184 -0.88 5.03 3.46
N LEU A 185 -0.95 5.28 2.13
CA LEU A 185 -0.69 6.55 1.47
C LEU A 185 -1.95 7.26 1.01
N GLY A 186 -2.04 8.54 1.29
CA GLY A 186 -2.87 9.53 0.62
C GLY A 186 -4.37 9.29 0.68
N HIS A 187 -5.06 9.82 -0.32
CA HIS A 187 -6.53 9.96 -0.38
C HIS A 187 -7.32 8.66 -0.24
N THR A 188 -6.80 7.55 -0.77
CA THR A 188 -7.48 6.25 -0.77
C THR A 188 -6.73 5.18 0.03
N GLN A 189 -5.72 5.57 0.78
CA GLN A 189 -4.98 4.73 1.72
C GLN A 189 -4.35 3.49 1.05
N PHE A 190 -3.56 3.74 0.00
CA PHE A 190 -2.79 2.70 -0.68
C PHE A 190 -1.66 2.14 0.18
N LEU A 191 -1.54 0.83 0.26
CA LEU A 191 -0.30 0.21 0.73
C LEU A 191 0.84 0.49 -0.27
N PRO A 192 2.06 0.85 0.19
CA PRO A 192 3.12 1.33 -0.69
C PRO A 192 3.53 0.38 -1.83
N GLY A 193 3.53 -0.93 -1.61
CA GLY A 193 3.79 -1.90 -2.68
C GLY A 193 2.71 -1.90 -3.76
N ASN A 194 1.45 -1.71 -3.36
CA ASN A 194 0.34 -1.53 -4.29
C ASN A 194 0.45 -0.19 -5.03
N ALA A 195 0.84 0.88 -4.33
CA ALA A 195 1.10 2.20 -4.91
C ALA A 195 2.15 2.11 -6.03
N LEU A 196 3.23 1.38 -5.78
CA LEU A 196 4.29 1.15 -6.76
C LEU A 196 3.80 0.38 -8.00
N THR A 197 2.89 -0.59 -7.80
CA THR A 197 2.43 -1.51 -8.85
C THR A 197 1.27 -0.95 -9.67
N TYR A 198 0.34 -0.28 -9.01
CA TYR A 198 -0.95 0.13 -9.61
C TYR A 198 -1.11 1.64 -9.75
N GLY A 199 -0.11 2.42 -9.33
CA GLY A 199 -0.12 3.87 -9.44
C GLY A 199 -0.29 4.36 -10.88
N VAL A 200 -1.06 5.41 -11.05
CA VAL A 200 -1.33 6.07 -12.33
C VAL A 200 -1.10 7.58 -12.16
N ASP A 201 -0.22 8.13 -12.97
CA ASP A 201 -0.09 9.56 -13.17
C ASP A 201 -1.24 10.00 -14.10
N ALA A 202 -2.31 10.49 -13.50
CA ALA A 202 -3.49 10.96 -14.22
C ALA A 202 -3.51 12.49 -14.37
N THR A 203 -2.65 13.19 -13.62
CA THR A 203 -2.38 14.61 -13.79
C THR A 203 -1.47 14.86 -14.99
N GLY A 204 -0.61 13.90 -15.36
CA GLY A 204 0.32 13.99 -16.50
C GLY A 204 1.58 14.80 -16.19
N ASP A 205 1.92 14.98 -14.92
CA ASP A 205 3.09 15.74 -14.48
C ASP A 205 4.38 14.90 -14.36
N GLY A 206 4.28 13.58 -14.60
CA GLY A 206 5.39 12.62 -14.53
C GLY A 206 5.60 11.98 -13.17
N VAL A 207 4.76 12.31 -12.19
CA VAL A 207 4.82 11.75 -10.82
C VAL A 207 3.47 11.14 -10.46
N VAL A 208 3.47 9.99 -9.79
CA VAL A 208 2.25 9.43 -9.19
C VAL A 208 2.15 9.92 -7.76
N ASP A 209 1.29 10.90 -7.51
CA ASP A 209 1.08 11.48 -6.18
C ASP A 209 -0.24 11.00 -5.56
N PHE A 210 -0.15 10.12 -4.56
CA PHE A 210 -1.34 9.64 -3.83
C PHE A 210 -1.97 10.70 -2.91
N TYR A 211 -1.31 11.84 -2.73
CA TYR A 211 -1.84 13.02 -2.02
C TYR A 211 -2.51 14.02 -2.98
N ASP A 212 -2.39 13.82 -4.30
CA ASP A 212 -3.31 14.39 -5.30
C ASP A 212 -4.52 13.48 -5.48
N GLN A 213 -5.72 14.07 -5.45
CA GLN A 213 -6.98 13.32 -5.57
C GLN A 213 -7.11 12.63 -6.93
N THR A 214 -6.60 13.24 -8.00
CA THR A 214 -6.75 12.75 -9.38
C THR A 214 -5.98 11.45 -9.56
N ASP A 215 -4.71 11.45 -9.18
CA ASP A 215 -3.84 10.27 -9.24
C ASP A 215 -4.32 9.16 -8.31
N ALA A 216 -4.72 9.52 -7.08
CA ALA A 216 -5.19 8.55 -6.11
C ALA A 216 -6.46 7.82 -6.58
N LEU A 217 -7.44 8.54 -7.15
CA LEU A 217 -8.68 7.91 -7.65
C LEU A 217 -8.44 7.13 -8.95
N ALA A 218 -7.59 7.62 -9.85
CA ALA A 218 -7.19 6.89 -11.05
C ALA A 218 -6.43 5.59 -10.68
N SER A 219 -5.52 5.66 -9.72
CA SER A 219 -4.80 4.50 -9.19
C SER A 219 -5.74 3.49 -8.54
N THR A 220 -6.76 3.96 -7.80
CA THR A 220 -7.80 3.10 -7.20
C THR A 220 -8.61 2.38 -8.28
N ALA A 221 -9.01 3.10 -9.32
CA ALA A 221 -9.73 2.52 -10.45
C ALA A 221 -8.87 1.50 -11.20
N ASN A 222 -7.60 1.81 -11.46
CA ASN A 222 -6.63 0.90 -12.07
C ASN A 222 -6.43 -0.36 -11.22
N TYR A 223 -6.25 -0.21 -9.90
CA TYR A 223 -6.14 -1.34 -8.98
C TYR A 223 -7.33 -2.29 -9.12
N LEU A 224 -8.56 -1.79 -9.00
CA LEU A 224 -9.77 -2.60 -9.11
C LEU A 224 -9.85 -3.26 -10.49
N ARG A 225 -9.52 -2.53 -11.57
CA ARG A 225 -9.48 -3.09 -12.93
C ARG A 225 -8.49 -4.23 -13.06
N GLN A 226 -7.29 -4.08 -12.55
CA GLN A 226 -6.23 -5.10 -12.56
C GLN A 226 -6.58 -6.31 -11.68
N LYS A 227 -7.36 -6.10 -10.63
CA LYS A 227 -7.88 -7.16 -9.74
C LYS A 227 -9.12 -7.88 -10.30
N GLY A 228 -9.52 -7.58 -11.53
CA GLY A 228 -10.55 -8.32 -12.25
C GLY A 228 -11.90 -7.63 -12.32
N TRP A 229 -11.97 -6.31 -12.06
CA TRP A 229 -13.20 -5.55 -12.28
C TRP A 229 -13.66 -5.67 -13.73
N ARG A 230 -14.93 -6.03 -13.92
CA ARG A 230 -15.57 -6.22 -15.24
C ARG A 230 -16.49 -5.04 -15.52
N PRO A 231 -16.18 -4.21 -16.54
CA PRO A 231 -17.04 -3.08 -16.91
C PRO A 231 -18.47 -3.52 -17.21
N GLY A 232 -19.45 -2.75 -16.74
CA GLY A 232 -20.87 -3.02 -16.96
C GLY A 232 -21.47 -4.17 -16.16
N GLN A 233 -20.67 -4.91 -15.38
CA GLN A 233 -21.19 -5.93 -14.48
C GLN A 233 -21.56 -5.34 -13.13
N GLY A 234 -22.56 -5.93 -12.46
CA GLY A 234 -23.01 -5.50 -11.14
C GLY A 234 -21.96 -5.73 -10.04
N TYR A 235 -22.10 -4.96 -8.96
CA TYR A 235 -21.17 -4.97 -7.79
C TYR A 235 -21.91 -5.16 -6.45
N GLN A 236 -23.20 -5.48 -6.48
CA GLN A 236 -23.93 -5.84 -5.25
C GLN A 236 -23.58 -7.26 -4.81
N GLN A 237 -23.94 -7.62 -3.58
CA GLN A 237 -23.68 -8.96 -3.05
C GLN A 237 -24.27 -10.04 -3.98
N GLY A 238 -23.43 -10.97 -4.40
CA GLY A 238 -23.78 -12.03 -5.37
C GLY A 238 -23.48 -11.67 -6.83
N GLU A 239 -23.12 -10.42 -7.13
CA GLU A 239 -22.78 -10.00 -8.50
C GLU A 239 -21.26 -10.08 -8.75
N ALA A 240 -20.86 -10.03 -10.03
CA ALA A 240 -19.50 -10.35 -10.48
C ALA A 240 -18.40 -9.47 -9.85
N ASN A 241 -18.65 -8.17 -9.70
CA ASN A 241 -17.66 -7.23 -9.17
C ASN A 241 -17.66 -7.14 -7.64
N PHE A 242 -18.62 -7.75 -6.93
CA PHE A 242 -18.62 -7.75 -5.48
C PHE A 242 -17.36 -8.40 -4.90
N ALA A 243 -16.91 -9.50 -5.51
CA ALA A 243 -15.68 -10.18 -5.11
C ALA A 243 -14.42 -9.33 -5.33
N VAL A 244 -14.44 -8.38 -6.28
CA VAL A 244 -13.29 -7.49 -6.54
C VAL A 244 -13.13 -6.44 -5.44
N ILE A 245 -14.23 -6.00 -4.80
CA ILE A 245 -14.15 -5.09 -3.65
C ILE A 245 -13.37 -5.74 -2.49
N LYS A 246 -13.39 -7.07 -2.39
CA LYS A 246 -12.58 -7.84 -1.41
C LYS A 246 -11.08 -7.63 -1.60
N GLU A 247 -10.62 -7.44 -2.82
CA GLU A 247 -9.21 -7.19 -3.10
C GLU A 247 -8.74 -5.85 -2.51
N TRP A 248 -9.66 -4.87 -2.41
CA TRP A 248 -9.41 -3.61 -1.72
C TRP A 248 -9.40 -3.79 -0.21
N ASN A 249 -10.43 -4.44 0.34
CA ASN A 249 -10.52 -4.71 1.78
C ASN A 249 -11.28 -6.03 2.02
N ALA A 250 -10.59 -6.97 2.67
CA ALA A 250 -11.10 -8.32 2.87
C ALA A 250 -12.25 -8.44 3.91
N ALA A 251 -12.56 -7.38 4.66
CA ALA A 251 -13.65 -7.41 5.64
C ALA A 251 -15.02 -7.38 4.94
N SER A 252 -15.84 -8.41 5.15
CA SER A 252 -17.15 -8.54 4.49
C SER A 252 -18.08 -7.36 4.75
N VAL A 253 -18.05 -6.81 5.96
CA VAL A 253 -18.84 -5.64 6.34
C VAL A 253 -18.41 -4.39 5.56
N TYR A 254 -17.11 -4.25 5.25
CA TYR A 254 -16.58 -3.16 4.42
C TYR A 254 -17.07 -3.30 2.97
N GLN A 255 -16.98 -4.51 2.39
CA GLN A 255 -17.41 -4.79 1.02
C GLN A 255 -18.88 -4.43 0.81
N GLN A 256 -19.76 -4.89 1.73
CA GLN A 256 -21.19 -4.58 1.71
C GLN A 256 -21.44 -3.08 1.83
N ALA A 257 -20.77 -2.40 2.74
CA ALA A 257 -20.91 -0.97 2.95
C ALA A 257 -20.50 -0.16 1.69
N ILE A 258 -19.38 -0.51 1.05
CA ILE A 258 -18.95 0.13 -0.21
C ILE A 258 -19.99 -0.08 -1.31
N ALA A 259 -20.46 -1.31 -1.52
CA ALA A 259 -21.44 -1.62 -2.55
C ALA A 259 -22.75 -0.83 -2.36
N ILE A 260 -23.25 -0.76 -1.13
CA ILE A 260 -24.50 -0.02 -0.80
C ILE A 260 -24.30 1.49 -0.98
N MET A 261 -23.20 2.05 -0.46
CA MET A 261 -22.94 3.49 -0.60
C MET A 261 -22.73 3.88 -2.06
N ALA A 262 -22.00 3.07 -2.84
CA ALA A 262 -21.78 3.31 -4.26
C ALA A 262 -23.08 3.37 -5.04
N ALA A 263 -24.00 2.40 -4.86
CA ALA A 263 -25.30 2.40 -5.50
C ALA A 263 -26.13 3.64 -5.13
N ARG A 264 -26.09 4.06 -3.86
CA ARG A 264 -26.75 5.28 -3.40
C ARG A 264 -26.14 6.57 -3.95
N ILE A 265 -24.85 6.56 -4.30
CA ILE A 265 -24.17 7.71 -4.93
C ILE A 265 -24.51 7.78 -6.42
N ASP A 266 -24.58 6.65 -7.09
CA ASP A 266 -24.78 6.58 -8.55
C ASP A 266 -26.25 6.80 -8.96
N GLY A 267 -27.18 6.34 -8.17
CA GLY A 267 -28.61 6.41 -8.47
C GLY A 267 -29.42 7.07 -7.46
#